data_8843e204fad2962ccfba4483e9a4e57b
#
_entry.id   8843e204fad2962ccfba4483e9a4e57b
#
_cell.length_a   1.000
_cell.length_b   1.000
_cell.length_c   1.000
_cell.angle_alpha   90.00
_cell.angle_beta   90.00
_cell.angle_gamma   90.00
#
_symmetry.space_group_name_H-M   'P 1'
#
loop_
_entity.id
_entity.type
_entity.pdbx_description
1 polymer ?
#
loop_
_entity_poly.entity_id
_entity_poly.type
_entity_poly.pdbx_seq_one_letter_code
_entity_poly.pdbx_strand_id
1 'polypeptide(L)'
;MPTPGQAGGHASPAAVSTSGLRKSYGDKTVLDGVDLHIPAGSVFALLGPNGAGKTTVVKILSTLISADGGQARVAGHDIAAAPDAVRAAIGVTGQFSAVDGLITGEENMLLMADLHHLPRSEGRRVAAELLERFDLVAAAKKPASTYSGGMKRRLDIAMTLVGDPRIIFLDEPTTGLDPRSRHNMWQIIRELVTGGVTVFLTTQYLEEADQLADRIAVLNDGRIAAEGTAEELKRLIPGGHVRLRFSDPAAYRNACLALREVTRDDEALTLQIASDGSQRELRSLLDGLDAAGIEADELTVHTPDLDDVFFALTGGGDKAGRSNTSNPSNPSNQTKETSR
;
A
#
# COMPACT_ATOMS: atom_id res chain seq x y z
N MET A 1 -40.90 -34.32 3.83
CA MET A 1 -40.47 -32.90 3.74
C MET A 1 -38.97 -32.84 3.88
N PRO A 2 -38.17 -32.58 2.84
CA PRO A 2 -36.72 -32.40 2.97
C PRO A 2 -36.44 -30.98 3.42
N THR A 3 -35.57 -30.84 4.40
CA THR A 3 -34.98 -29.61 4.93
C THR A 3 -34.22 -28.86 3.85
N PRO A 4 -34.29 -27.51 3.79
CA PRO A 4 -33.53 -26.74 2.81
C PRO A 4 -32.05 -26.73 3.18
N GLY A 5 -31.23 -27.13 2.18
CA GLY A 5 -29.79 -27.15 2.27
C GLY A 5 -29.21 -25.76 2.55
N GLN A 6 -28.24 -25.75 3.43
CA GLN A 6 -27.32 -24.62 3.65
C GLN A 6 -26.64 -24.29 2.32
N ALA A 7 -26.87 -23.07 1.83
CA ALA A 7 -26.09 -22.47 0.78
C ALA A 7 -24.69 -22.21 1.36
N GLY A 8 -23.78 -23.16 1.16
CA GLY A 8 -22.36 -22.96 1.40
C GLY A 8 -21.84 -21.93 0.40
N GLY A 9 -21.58 -20.72 0.84
CA GLY A 9 -20.82 -19.76 0.07
C GLY A 9 -19.47 -20.39 -0.27
N HIS A 10 -19.21 -20.62 -1.56
CA HIS A 10 -17.90 -21.05 -2.03
C HIS A 10 -16.92 -19.89 -1.78
N ALA A 11 -16.23 -19.96 -0.65
CA ALA A 11 -15.05 -19.11 -0.46
C ALA A 11 -14.09 -19.40 -1.61
N SER A 12 -13.72 -18.39 -2.37
CA SER A 12 -12.70 -18.49 -3.42
C SER A 12 -11.44 -19.13 -2.83
N PRO A 13 -10.81 -20.09 -3.53
CA PRO A 13 -9.62 -20.74 -3.00
C PRO A 13 -8.55 -19.70 -2.71
N ALA A 14 -7.88 -19.81 -1.56
CA ALA A 14 -6.79 -18.91 -1.21
C ALA A 14 -5.63 -19.05 -2.19
N ALA A 15 -5.21 -17.93 -2.79
CA ALA A 15 -3.99 -17.88 -3.59
C ALA A 15 -2.75 -17.96 -2.69
N VAL A 16 -2.79 -17.24 -1.54
CA VAL A 16 -1.74 -17.28 -0.52
C VAL A 16 -2.38 -17.45 0.84
N SER A 17 -1.82 -18.30 1.68
CA SER A 17 -2.17 -18.40 3.09
C SER A 17 -0.92 -18.60 3.94
N THR A 18 -0.85 -17.90 5.08
CA THR A 18 0.19 -18.10 6.10
C THR A 18 -0.44 -18.29 7.47
N SER A 19 0.20 -19.07 8.32
CA SER A 19 -0.19 -19.24 9.70
C SER A 19 1.04 -19.22 10.59
N GLY A 20 1.10 -18.23 11.49
CA GLY A 20 2.16 -18.07 12.46
C GLY A 20 3.55 -17.88 11.85
N LEU A 21 3.66 -17.23 10.67
CA LEU A 21 4.92 -17.10 9.94
C LEU A 21 5.94 -16.31 10.74
N ARG A 22 7.15 -16.88 10.93
CA ARG A 22 8.23 -16.29 11.72
C ARG A 22 9.54 -16.26 10.96
N LYS A 23 10.31 -15.18 11.20
CA LYS A 23 11.66 -15.02 10.67
C LYS A 23 12.52 -14.15 11.56
N SER A 24 13.74 -14.63 11.85
CA SER A 24 14.76 -13.87 12.57
C SER A 24 16.07 -13.84 11.78
N TYR A 25 16.85 -12.81 11.99
CA TYR A 25 18.22 -12.67 11.47
C TYR A 25 19.14 -12.39 12.68
N GLY A 26 19.90 -13.39 13.08
CA GLY A 26 20.60 -13.35 14.35
C GLY A 26 19.62 -13.15 15.51
N ASP A 27 19.88 -12.18 16.36
CA ASP A 27 19.01 -11.87 17.52
C ASP A 27 17.80 -11.00 17.17
N LYS A 28 17.70 -10.52 15.92
CA LYS A 28 16.59 -9.66 15.50
C LYS A 28 15.45 -10.47 14.90
N THR A 29 14.31 -10.51 15.60
CA THR A 29 13.06 -11.01 15.05
C THR A 29 12.50 -9.98 14.06
N VAL A 30 12.24 -10.40 12.81
CA VAL A 30 11.70 -9.56 11.73
C VAL A 30 10.25 -9.88 11.45
N LEU A 31 9.85 -11.15 11.58
CA LEU A 31 8.45 -11.57 11.50
C LEU A 31 8.13 -12.40 12.74
N ASP A 32 7.02 -12.10 13.40
CA ASP A 32 6.60 -12.73 14.63
C ASP A 32 5.12 -13.13 14.58
N GLY A 33 4.84 -14.23 13.90
CA GLY A 33 3.50 -14.80 13.83
C GLY A 33 2.59 -14.09 12.83
N VAL A 34 3.04 -13.95 11.56
CA VAL A 34 2.25 -13.31 10.50
C VAL A 34 1.26 -14.31 9.91
N ASP A 35 -0.03 -13.98 10.03
CA ASP A 35 -1.16 -14.69 9.44
C ASP A 35 -1.72 -13.87 8.28
N LEU A 36 -1.89 -14.50 7.10
CA LEU A 36 -2.45 -13.87 5.90
C LEU A 36 -3.39 -14.85 5.19
N HIS A 37 -4.45 -14.30 4.61
CA HIS A 37 -5.36 -15.05 3.74
C HIS A 37 -5.74 -14.22 2.52
N ILE A 38 -5.21 -14.60 1.34
CA ILE A 38 -5.34 -13.82 0.12
C ILE A 38 -6.18 -14.61 -0.89
N PRO A 39 -7.37 -14.11 -1.26
CA PRO A 39 -8.21 -14.74 -2.27
C PRO A 39 -7.54 -14.72 -3.65
N ALA A 40 -7.82 -15.74 -4.47
CA ALA A 40 -7.38 -15.76 -5.86
C ALA A 40 -8.09 -14.66 -6.68
N GLY A 41 -7.38 -14.07 -7.63
CA GLY A 41 -7.90 -13.03 -8.52
C GLY A 41 -8.15 -11.69 -7.82
N SER A 42 -7.39 -11.36 -6.79
CA SER A 42 -7.47 -10.09 -6.07
C SER A 42 -6.14 -9.34 -6.02
N VAL A 43 -6.18 -8.07 -5.70
CA VAL A 43 -5.03 -7.25 -5.31
C VAL A 43 -4.96 -7.23 -3.79
N PHE A 44 -3.87 -7.72 -3.25
CA PHE A 44 -3.56 -7.64 -1.82
C PHE A 44 -2.35 -6.74 -1.59
N ALA A 45 -2.50 -5.73 -0.72
CA ALA A 45 -1.41 -4.84 -0.34
C ALA A 45 -0.91 -5.15 1.08
N LEU A 46 0.39 -5.40 1.21
CA LEU A 46 1.08 -5.42 2.49
C LEU A 46 1.72 -4.04 2.72
N LEU A 47 1.03 -3.24 3.52
CA LEU A 47 1.42 -1.88 3.88
C LEU A 47 2.28 -1.89 5.14
N GLY A 48 3.28 -1.01 5.24
CA GLY A 48 4.07 -0.87 6.45
C GLY A 48 5.28 0.04 6.27
N PRO A 49 5.89 0.51 7.37
CA PRO A 49 7.10 1.33 7.31
C PRO A 49 8.29 0.54 6.77
N ASN A 50 9.37 1.26 6.45
CA ASN A 50 10.64 0.62 6.08
C ASN A 50 11.19 -0.19 7.26
N GLY A 51 11.61 -1.42 6.98
CA GLY A 51 12.10 -2.33 8.01
C GLY A 51 11.04 -3.15 8.74
N ALA A 52 9.74 -2.96 8.47
CA ALA A 52 8.65 -3.73 9.11
C ALA A 52 8.65 -5.22 8.75
N GLY A 53 9.37 -5.63 7.68
CA GLY A 53 9.45 -7.03 7.25
C GLY A 53 8.75 -7.36 5.93
N LYS A 54 8.20 -6.37 5.21
CA LYS A 54 7.46 -6.56 3.93
C LYS A 54 8.23 -7.40 2.92
N THR A 55 9.44 -6.98 2.56
CA THR A 55 10.34 -7.72 1.64
C THR A 55 10.69 -9.12 2.16
N THR A 56 10.77 -9.30 3.48
CA THR A 56 11.01 -10.63 4.09
C THR A 56 9.83 -11.56 3.84
N VAL A 57 8.58 -11.07 3.99
CA VAL A 57 7.37 -11.84 3.64
C VAL A 57 7.41 -12.27 2.17
N VAL A 58 7.68 -11.33 1.24
CA VAL A 58 7.78 -11.65 -0.20
C VAL A 58 8.85 -12.70 -0.45
N LYS A 59 10.05 -12.56 0.13
CA LYS A 59 11.16 -13.53 -0.05
C LYS A 59 10.80 -14.93 0.46
N ILE A 60 10.07 -15.05 1.56
CA ILE A 60 9.61 -16.35 2.10
C ILE A 60 8.55 -16.95 1.16
N LEU A 61 7.53 -16.20 0.80
CA LEU A 61 6.43 -16.66 -0.04
C LEU A 61 6.90 -17.04 -1.46
N SER A 62 7.93 -16.36 -1.96
CA SER A 62 8.59 -16.69 -3.23
C SER A 62 9.67 -17.76 -3.13
N THR A 63 9.81 -18.40 -1.98
CA THR A 63 10.81 -19.46 -1.72
C THR A 63 12.28 -19.04 -1.85
N LEU A 64 12.58 -17.73 -1.82
CA LEU A 64 13.95 -17.22 -1.88
C LEU A 64 14.69 -17.40 -0.55
N ILE A 65 13.98 -17.41 0.57
CA ILE A 65 14.49 -17.72 1.90
C ILE A 65 13.50 -18.60 2.66
N SER A 66 14.01 -19.39 3.60
CA SER A 66 13.16 -20.21 4.47
C SER A 66 12.63 -19.41 5.65
N ALA A 67 11.39 -19.71 6.07
CA ALA A 67 10.86 -19.28 7.35
C ALA A 67 11.53 -20.05 8.51
N ASP A 68 11.56 -19.45 9.69
CA ASP A 68 12.05 -20.11 10.91
C ASP A 68 10.91 -20.77 11.70
N GLY A 69 9.65 -20.47 11.38
CA GLY A 69 8.47 -21.06 11.96
C GLY A 69 7.19 -20.68 11.23
N GLY A 70 6.11 -21.37 11.59
CA GLY A 70 4.83 -21.21 10.93
C GLY A 70 4.70 -22.06 9.65
N GLN A 71 3.60 -21.86 8.93
CA GLN A 71 3.29 -22.53 7.67
C GLN A 71 2.87 -21.51 6.61
N ALA A 72 3.19 -21.79 5.35
CA ALA A 72 2.72 -20.97 4.24
C ALA A 72 2.42 -21.82 3.02
N ARG A 73 1.36 -21.45 2.31
CA ARG A 73 0.96 -22.06 1.05
C ARG A 73 0.78 -20.98 0.00
N VAL A 74 1.26 -21.24 -1.20
CA VAL A 74 1.18 -20.34 -2.36
C VAL A 74 0.67 -21.15 -3.55
N ALA A 75 -0.35 -20.67 -4.24
CA ALA A 75 -1.03 -21.36 -5.34
C ALA A 75 -1.49 -22.78 -4.98
N GLY A 76 -1.81 -23.03 -3.69
CA GLY A 76 -2.21 -24.34 -3.18
C GLY A 76 -1.05 -25.25 -2.76
N HIS A 77 0.21 -24.86 -3.00
CA HIS A 77 1.42 -25.64 -2.67
C HIS A 77 2.05 -25.15 -1.37
N ASP A 78 2.53 -26.07 -0.56
CA ASP A 78 3.32 -25.75 0.63
C ASP A 78 4.72 -25.28 0.20
N ILE A 79 5.16 -24.11 0.71
CA ILE A 79 6.42 -23.48 0.28
C ILE A 79 7.66 -24.28 0.66
N ALA A 80 7.60 -25.07 1.73
CA ALA A 80 8.71 -25.87 2.20
C ALA A 80 8.76 -27.26 1.54
N ALA A 81 7.58 -27.87 1.34
CA ALA A 81 7.47 -29.22 0.80
C ALA A 81 7.50 -29.26 -0.74
N ALA A 82 7.02 -28.21 -1.42
CA ALA A 82 6.91 -28.16 -2.87
C ALA A 82 7.38 -26.81 -3.48
N PRO A 83 8.61 -26.34 -3.18
CA PRO A 83 9.09 -25.03 -3.62
C PRO A 83 9.13 -24.88 -5.15
N ASP A 84 9.42 -25.96 -5.88
CA ASP A 84 9.45 -25.92 -7.36
C ASP A 84 8.06 -25.66 -7.96
N ALA A 85 7.02 -26.28 -7.38
CA ALA A 85 5.64 -26.05 -7.80
C ALA A 85 5.18 -24.61 -7.48
N VAL A 86 5.66 -24.05 -6.36
CA VAL A 86 5.44 -22.63 -6.03
C VAL A 86 6.11 -21.74 -7.08
N ARG A 87 7.41 -21.96 -7.37
CA ARG A 87 8.17 -21.17 -8.35
C ARG A 87 7.56 -21.22 -9.75
N ALA A 88 7.02 -22.35 -10.15
CA ALA A 88 6.34 -22.50 -11.44
C ALA A 88 4.99 -21.72 -11.51
N ALA A 89 4.40 -21.38 -10.38
CA ALA A 89 3.09 -20.72 -10.32
C ALA A 89 3.17 -19.19 -10.03
N ILE A 90 4.38 -18.66 -9.79
CA ILE A 90 4.55 -17.27 -9.37
C ILE A 90 5.46 -16.48 -10.32
N GLY A 91 5.20 -15.15 -10.38
CA GLY A 91 6.14 -14.16 -10.88
C GLY A 91 6.60 -13.26 -9.73
N VAL A 92 7.83 -12.79 -9.77
CA VAL A 92 8.39 -11.93 -8.70
C VAL A 92 9.13 -10.76 -9.33
N THR A 93 8.73 -9.54 -9.02
CA THR A 93 9.55 -8.34 -9.22
C THR A 93 10.10 -7.89 -7.88
N GLY A 94 11.42 -7.88 -7.78
CA GLY A 94 12.09 -7.37 -6.58
C GLY A 94 12.16 -5.85 -6.53
N GLN A 95 12.74 -5.34 -5.46
CA GLN A 95 13.04 -3.92 -5.28
C GLN A 95 14.03 -3.41 -6.35
N PHE A 96 14.95 -4.27 -6.80
CA PHE A 96 15.85 -3.99 -7.93
C PHE A 96 15.33 -4.68 -9.19
N SER A 97 15.34 -3.94 -10.30
CA SER A 97 14.90 -4.45 -11.58
C SER A 97 15.83 -5.59 -12.06
N ALA A 98 15.25 -6.66 -12.55
CA ALA A 98 15.96 -7.77 -13.19
C ALA A 98 16.32 -7.49 -14.66
N VAL A 99 15.95 -6.32 -15.18
CA VAL A 99 16.21 -5.91 -16.57
C VAL A 99 17.71 -5.74 -16.82
N ASP A 100 18.26 -6.49 -17.76
CA ASP A 100 19.61 -6.26 -18.24
C ASP A 100 19.64 -5.03 -19.17
N GLY A 101 20.34 -3.98 -18.72
CA GLY A 101 20.47 -2.75 -19.47
C GLY A 101 21.30 -2.84 -20.74
N LEU A 102 22.14 -3.85 -20.89
CA LEU A 102 23.05 -4.01 -22.02
C LEU A 102 22.36 -4.56 -23.27
N ILE A 103 21.30 -5.32 -23.08
CA ILE A 103 20.50 -5.90 -24.17
C ILE A 103 19.20 -5.13 -24.39
N THR A 104 18.53 -5.38 -25.48
CA THR A 104 17.27 -4.72 -25.86
C THR A 104 16.11 -5.22 -25.00
N GLY A 105 14.98 -4.49 -25.01
CA GLY A 105 13.77 -4.94 -24.35
C GLY A 105 13.25 -6.27 -24.90
N GLU A 106 13.32 -6.48 -26.21
CA GLU A 106 12.95 -7.74 -26.86
C GLU A 106 13.86 -8.90 -26.41
N GLU A 107 15.18 -8.68 -26.35
CA GLU A 107 16.14 -9.67 -25.89
C GLU A 107 15.95 -10.03 -24.41
N ASN A 108 15.61 -9.07 -23.54
CA ASN A 108 15.23 -9.35 -22.16
C ASN A 108 14.02 -10.30 -22.08
N MET A 109 12.98 -10.04 -22.89
CA MET A 109 11.79 -10.90 -22.94
C MET A 109 12.12 -12.31 -23.46
N LEU A 110 12.95 -12.41 -24.51
CA LEU A 110 13.37 -13.69 -25.07
C LEU A 110 14.26 -14.47 -24.09
N LEU A 111 15.12 -13.80 -23.33
CA LEU A 111 15.89 -14.42 -22.26
C LEU A 111 14.98 -15.07 -21.20
N MET A 112 13.90 -14.38 -20.81
CA MET A 112 12.92 -14.96 -19.89
C MET A 112 12.20 -16.16 -20.50
N ALA A 113 11.85 -16.09 -21.79
CA ALA A 113 11.24 -17.22 -22.50
C ALA A 113 12.16 -18.45 -22.54
N ASP A 114 13.45 -18.24 -22.77
CA ASP A 114 14.46 -19.31 -22.74
C ASP A 114 14.63 -19.90 -21.32
N LEU A 115 14.62 -19.07 -20.28
CA LEU A 115 14.67 -19.50 -18.88
C LEU A 115 13.43 -20.31 -18.47
N HIS A 116 12.27 -20.00 -19.04
CA HIS A 116 11.04 -20.77 -18.87
C HIS A 116 10.95 -21.96 -19.83
N HIS A 117 12.01 -22.26 -20.60
CA HIS A 117 12.08 -23.37 -21.55
C HIS A 117 10.98 -23.35 -22.62
N LEU A 118 10.50 -22.16 -23.00
CA LEU A 118 9.52 -22.02 -24.06
C LEU A 118 10.15 -22.34 -25.44
N PRO A 119 9.43 -23.03 -26.33
CA PRO A 119 9.85 -23.17 -27.72
C PRO A 119 10.08 -21.78 -28.36
N ARG A 120 11.09 -21.64 -29.20
CA ARG A 120 11.48 -20.33 -29.77
C ARG A 120 10.32 -19.58 -30.47
N SER A 121 9.42 -20.29 -31.15
CA SER A 121 8.25 -19.68 -31.77
C SER A 121 7.27 -19.13 -30.75
N GLU A 122 7.05 -19.89 -29.68
CA GLU A 122 6.18 -19.52 -28.57
C GLU A 122 6.77 -18.34 -27.79
N GLY A 123 8.07 -18.42 -27.43
CA GLY A 123 8.77 -17.34 -26.74
C GLY A 123 8.70 -16.02 -27.49
N ARG A 124 8.86 -16.02 -28.83
CA ARG A 124 8.71 -14.82 -29.65
C ARG A 124 7.28 -14.28 -29.66
N ARG A 125 6.29 -15.17 -29.73
CA ARG A 125 4.88 -14.78 -29.69
C ARG A 125 4.53 -14.11 -28.34
N VAL A 126 4.87 -14.75 -27.23
CA VAL A 126 4.64 -14.23 -25.88
C VAL A 126 5.39 -12.92 -25.65
N ALA A 127 6.64 -12.82 -26.09
CA ALA A 127 7.42 -11.60 -25.97
C ALA A 127 6.76 -10.43 -26.74
N ALA A 128 6.30 -10.67 -27.97
CA ALA A 128 5.65 -9.64 -28.78
C ALA A 128 4.32 -9.18 -28.15
N GLU A 129 3.47 -10.11 -27.70
CA GLU A 129 2.20 -9.83 -27.04
C GLU A 129 2.38 -9.02 -25.74
N LEU A 130 3.37 -9.41 -24.92
CA LEU A 130 3.66 -8.69 -23.67
C LEU A 130 4.26 -7.30 -23.94
N LEU A 131 5.18 -7.15 -24.91
CA LEU A 131 5.70 -5.84 -25.29
C LEU A 131 4.60 -4.90 -25.80
N GLU A 132 3.62 -5.43 -26.54
CA GLU A 132 2.44 -4.66 -26.96
C GLU A 132 1.56 -4.27 -25.78
N ARG A 133 1.20 -5.23 -24.94
CA ARG A 133 0.37 -5.00 -23.74
C ARG A 133 0.95 -3.95 -22.80
N PHE A 134 2.29 -3.90 -22.68
CA PHE A 134 3.00 -2.96 -21.81
C PHE A 134 3.43 -1.66 -22.50
N ASP A 135 2.98 -1.40 -23.73
CA ASP A 135 3.31 -0.20 -24.53
C ASP A 135 4.85 -0.01 -24.65
N LEU A 136 5.55 -1.07 -25.02
CA LEU A 136 7.01 -1.09 -25.17
C LEU A 136 7.46 -1.38 -26.61
N VAL A 137 6.55 -1.59 -27.56
CA VAL A 137 6.86 -1.95 -28.96
C VAL A 137 7.83 -0.96 -29.61
N ALA A 138 7.57 0.36 -29.46
CA ALA A 138 8.41 1.41 -30.05
C ALA A 138 9.86 1.42 -29.52
N ALA A 139 10.07 0.86 -28.34
CA ALA A 139 11.37 0.78 -27.69
C ALA A 139 11.99 -0.63 -27.70
N ALA A 140 11.23 -1.66 -28.12
CA ALA A 140 11.62 -3.07 -28.00
C ALA A 140 13.01 -3.39 -28.51
N LYS A 141 13.45 -2.75 -29.60
CA LYS A 141 14.77 -2.95 -30.23
C LYS A 141 15.87 -1.99 -29.73
N LYS A 142 15.58 -1.17 -28.73
CA LYS A 142 16.56 -0.28 -28.09
C LYS A 142 17.15 -0.94 -26.86
N PRO A 143 18.44 -0.70 -26.53
CA PRO A 143 19.02 -1.17 -25.27
C PRO A 143 18.19 -0.67 -24.07
N ALA A 144 17.94 -1.56 -23.10
CA ALA A 144 17.13 -1.23 -21.95
C ALA A 144 17.78 -0.18 -21.02
N SER A 145 19.10 0.06 -21.15
CA SER A 145 19.78 1.19 -20.50
C SER A 145 19.19 2.54 -20.89
N THR A 146 18.62 2.67 -22.10
CA THR A 146 18.03 3.92 -22.63
C THR A 146 16.58 4.13 -22.19
N TYR A 147 15.97 3.17 -21.48
CA TYR A 147 14.59 3.26 -21.02
C TYR A 147 14.46 4.23 -19.83
N SER A 148 13.34 4.94 -19.77
CA SER A 148 12.96 5.67 -18.57
C SER A 148 12.69 4.70 -17.39
N GLY A 149 12.66 5.21 -16.16
CA GLY A 149 12.35 4.40 -14.98
C GLY A 149 11.00 3.65 -15.13
N GLY A 150 9.98 4.35 -15.60
CA GLY A 150 8.67 3.74 -15.86
C GLY A 150 8.68 2.67 -16.95
N MET A 151 9.47 2.85 -18.01
CA MET A 151 9.64 1.83 -19.06
C MET A 151 10.38 0.60 -18.53
N LYS A 152 11.44 0.80 -17.73
CA LYS A 152 12.16 -0.32 -17.09
C LYS A 152 11.24 -1.10 -16.17
N ARG A 153 10.42 -0.43 -15.38
CA ARG A 153 9.49 -1.10 -14.47
C ARG A 153 8.39 -1.85 -15.22
N ARG A 154 7.87 -1.30 -16.32
CA ARG A 154 6.94 -2.01 -17.20
C ARG A 154 7.57 -3.26 -17.83
N LEU A 155 8.80 -3.16 -18.31
CA LEU A 155 9.53 -4.30 -18.86
C LEU A 155 9.78 -5.38 -17.79
N ASP A 156 10.15 -4.97 -16.58
CA ASP A 156 10.40 -5.87 -15.44
C ASP A 156 9.15 -6.70 -15.09
N ILE A 157 7.99 -6.06 -15.03
CA ILE A 157 6.71 -6.77 -14.82
C ILE A 157 6.36 -7.65 -16.02
N ALA A 158 6.53 -7.16 -17.26
CA ALA A 158 6.28 -7.95 -18.45
C ALA A 158 7.13 -9.24 -18.48
N MET A 159 8.39 -9.15 -18.06
CA MET A 159 9.29 -10.30 -17.93
C MET A 159 8.74 -11.35 -16.96
N THR A 160 8.13 -10.97 -15.86
CA THR A 160 7.56 -11.92 -14.88
C THR A 160 6.32 -12.65 -15.41
N LEU A 161 5.65 -12.11 -16.43
CA LEU A 161 4.47 -12.70 -17.04
C LEU A 161 4.78 -13.77 -18.10
N VAL A 162 6.03 -13.88 -18.53
CA VAL A 162 6.42 -14.84 -19.57
C VAL A 162 6.10 -16.29 -19.21
N GLY A 163 6.19 -16.63 -17.90
CA GLY A 163 5.89 -17.95 -17.37
C GLY A 163 4.41 -18.20 -17.08
N ASP A 164 3.50 -17.32 -17.48
CA ASP A 164 2.06 -17.39 -17.19
C ASP A 164 1.74 -17.65 -15.70
N PRO A 165 2.22 -16.78 -14.78
CA PRO A 165 2.05 -17.00 -13.35
C PRO A 165 0.62 -16.81 -12.90
N ARG A 166 0.19 -17.59 -11.92
CA ARG A 166 -1.10 -17.43 -11.23
C ARG A 166 -1.08 -16.31 -10.20
N ILE A 167 0.09 -16.02 -9.65
CA ILE A 167 0.32 -15.02 -8.61
C ILE A 167 1.56 -14.21 -8.95
N ILE A 168 1.48 -12.90 -8.79
CA ILE A 168 2.64 -12.01 -8.95
C ILE A 168 2.92 -11.31 -7.63
N PHE A 169 4.17 -11.36 -7.19
CA PHE A 169 4.70 -10.58 -6.07
C PHE A 169 5.39 -9.34 -6.59
N LEU A 170 4.94 -8.16 -6.17
CA LEU A 170 5.49 -6.87 -6.54
C LEU A 170 6.05 -6.18 -5.30
N ASP A 171 7.36 -6.10 -5.17
CA ASP A 171 7.98 -5.42 -4.02
C ASP A 171 8.19 -3.94 -4.36
N GLU A 172 7.37 -3.07 -3.75
CA GLU A 172 7.34 -1.60 -3.94
C GLU A 172 7.30 -1.18 -5.42
N PRO A 173 6.24 -1.56 -6.19
CA PRO A 173 6.24 -1.46 -7.66
C PRO A 173 6.35 -0.05 -8.21
N THR A 174 6.00 0.98 -7.45
CA THR A 174 5.95 2.37 -7.92
C THR A 174 6.99 3.28 -7.29
N THR A 175 7.87 2.73 -6.45
CA THR A 175 8.93 3.51 -5.81
C THR A 175 9.86 4.13 -6.86
N GLY A 176 10.10 5.44 -6.72
CA GLY A 176 10.95 6.21 -7.64
C GLY A 176 10.33 6.57 -8.99
N LEU A 177 9.05 6.25 -9.22
CA LEU A 177 8.33 6.67 -10.40
C LEU A 177 7.71 8.07 -10.23
N ASP A 178 7.65 8.82 -11.32
CA ASP A 178 6.87 10.05 -11.39
C ASP A 178 5.36 9.77 -11.29
N PRO A 179 4.50 10.76 -10.94
CA PRO A 179 3.07 10.56 -10.73
C PRO A 179 2.34 9.92 -11.93
N ARG A 180 2.71 10.31 -13.16
CA ARG A 180 2.09 9.76 -14.37
C ARG A 180 2.48 8.30 -14.57
N SER A 181 3.75 7.96 -14.40
CA SER A 181 4.24 6.59 -14.49
C SER A 181 3.64 5.70 -13.42
N ARG A 182 3.43 6.24 -12.19
CA ARG A 182 2.75 5.54 -11.11
C ARG A 182 1.30 5.20 -11.48
N HIS A 183 0.55 6.16 -11.98
CA HIS A 183 -0.84 5.97 -12.41
C HIS A 183 -0.97 4.92 -13.52
N ASN A 184 -0.07 4.95 -14.50
CA ASN A 184 -0.01 3.94 -15.56
C ASN A 184 0.27 2.55 -14.99
N MET A 185 1.16 2.47 -13.98
CA MET A 185 1.46 1.20 -13.31
C MET A 185 0.24 0.63 -12.59
N TRP A 186 -0.54 1.47 -11.93
CA TRP A 186 -1.79 1.06 -11.29
C TRP A 186 -2.81 0.49 -12.29
N GLN A 187 -2.90 1.09 -13.47
CA GLN A 187 -3.76 0.56 -14.54
C GLN A 187 -3.31 -0.84 -14.97
N ILE A 188 -2.01 -1.03 -15.19
CA ILE A 188 -1.43 -2.34 -15.54
C ILE A 188 -1.77 -3.38 -14.46
N ILE A 189 -1.59 -3.05 -13.18
CA ILE A 189 -1.89 -3.97 -12.07
C ILE A 189 -3.37 -4.37 -12.08
N ARG A 190 -4.30 -3.43 -12.29
CA ARG A 190 -5.75 -3.73 -12.41
C ARG A 190 -6.06 -4.64 -13.60
N GLU A 191 -5.43 -4.41 -14.75
CA GLU A 191 -5.59 -5.27 -15.93
C GLU A 191 -5.08 -6.70 -15.71
N LEU A 192 -4.01 -6.88 -14.93
CA LEU A 192 -3.51 -8.20 -14.56
C LEU A 192 -4.55 -8.98 -13.76
N VAL A 193 -5.17 -8.34 -12.78
CA VAL A 193 -6.20 -8.96 -11.94
C VAL A 193 -7.48 -9.25 -12.74
N THR A 194 -7.88 -8.32 -13.61
CA THR A 194 -9.01 -8.57 -14.54
C THR A 194 -8.74 -9.80 -15.43
N GLY A 195 -7.47 -10.06 -15.78
CA GLY A 195 -7.02 -11.24 -16.48
C GLY A 195 -6.94 -12.51 -15.62
N GLY A 196 -7.31 -12.45 -14.33
CA GLY A 196 -7.35 -13.61 -13.42
C GLY A 196 -6.07 -13.82 -12.59
N VAL A 197 -5.06 -12.99 -12.75
CA VAL A 197 -3.82 -13.05 -11.97
C VAL A 197 -4.07 -12.49 -10.58
N THR A 198 -3.56 -13.15 -9.54
CA THR A 198 -3.55 -12.60 -8.18
C THR A 198 -2.32 -11.72 -8.00
N VAL A 199 -2.48 -10.52 -7.47
CA VAL A 199 -1.37 -9.61 -7.21
C VAL A 199 -1.17 -9.42 -5.70
N PHE A 200 0.02 -9.75 -5.23
CA PHE A 200 0.51 -9.41 -3.89
C PHE A 200 1.52 -8.27 -4.04
N LEU A 201 1.21 -7.09 -3.56
CA LEU A 201 2.17 -5.99 -3.57
C LEU A 201 2.56 -5.57 -2.15
N THR A 202 3.80 -5.12 -2.02
CA THR A 202 4.22 -4.40 -0.82
C THR A 202 4.30 -2.92 -1.14
N THR A 203 3.96 -2.08 -0.18
CA THR A 203 4.10 -0.63 -0.34
C THR A 203 4.28 0.08 1.00
N GLN A 204 4.86 1.25 0.96
CA GLN A 204 4.84 2.24 2.04
C GLN A 204 3.93 3.44 1.69
N TYR A 205 3.39 3.47 0.47
CA TYR A 205 2.53 4.53 -0.01
C TYR A 205 1.05 4.16 0.23
N LEU A 206 0.41 4.91 1.12
CA LEU A 206 -0.98 4.69 1.49
C LEU A 206 -1.94 4.91 0.32
N GLU A 207 -1.66 5.92 -0.52
CA GLU A 207 -2.41 6.18 -1.74
C GLU A 207 -2.42 4.96 -2.69
N GLU A 208 -1.29 4.25 -2.84
CA GLU A 208 -1.19 3.06 -3.66
C GLU A 208 -2.08 1.92 -3.12
N ALA A 209 -2.04 1.70 -1.81
CA ALA A 209 -2.89 0.71 -1.16
C ALA A 209 -4.37 1.06 -1.28
N ASP A 210 -4.76 2.33 -1.05
CA ASP A 210 -6.14 2.81 -1.16
C ASP A 210 -6.70 2.68 -2.58
N GLN A 211 -5.87 2.96 -3.59
CA GLN A 211 -6.28 2.95 -4.99
C GLN A 211 -6.32 1.56 -5.62
N LEU A 212 -5.49 0.63 -5.17
CA LEU A 212 -5.32 -0.66 -5.87
C LEU A 212 -5.89 -1.84 -5.13
N ALA A 213 -5.80 -1.86 -3.79
CA ALA A 213 -5.99 -3.09 -3.04
C ALA A 213 -7.46 -3.39 -2.77
N ASP A 214 -7.86 -4.63 -3.00
CA ASP A 214 -9.14 -5.16 -2.51
C ASP A 214 -9.08 -5.39 -1.00
N ARG A 215 -7.89 -5.79 -0.49
CA ARG A 215 -7.60 -5.92 0.94
C ARG A 215 -6.18 -5.44 1.24
N ILE A 216 -6.05 -4.84 2.41
CA ILE A 216 -4.80 -4.27 2.93
C ILE A 216 -4.50 -4.91 4.27
N ALA A 217 -3.27 -5.38 4.46
CA ALA A 217 -2.75 -5.71 5.79
C ALA A 217 -1.67 -4.71 6.17
N VAL A 218 -1.77 -4.15 7.37
CA VAL A 218 -0.77 -3.24 7.92
C VAL A 218 0.22 -4.05 8.75
N LEU A 219 1.46 -4.12 8.26
CA LEU A 219 2.57 -4.79 8.94
C LEU A 219 3.35 -3.77 9.78
N ASN A 220 3.39 -3.97 11.09
CA ASN A 220 4.17 -3.17 12.01
C ASN A 220 4.95 -4.07 12.98
N ASP A 221 6.23 -3.81 13.17
CA ASP A 221 7.12 -4.58 14.07
C ASP A 221 7.00 -6.10 13.90
N GLY A 222 6.94 -6.55 12.65
CA GLY A 222 6.88 -7.97 12.29
C GLY A 222 5.54 -8.66 12.53
N ARG A 223 4.47 -7.93 12.85
CA ARG A 223 3.11 -8.45 13.08
C ARG A 223 2.09 -7.72 12.24
N ILE A 224 0.98 -8.39 11.93
CA ILE A 224 -0.17 -7.72 11.31
C ILE A 224 -0.91 -6.94 12.40
N ALA A 225 -0.85 -5.61 12.29
CA ALA A 225 -1.54 -4.70 13.21
C ALA A 225 -3.04 -4.56 12.88
N ALA A 226 -3.40 -4.60 11.60
CA ALA A 226 -4.78 -4.58 11.13
C ALA A 226 -4.86 -5.17 9.71
N GLU A 227 -6.01 -5.74 9.36
CA GLU A 227 -6.32 -6.21 8.00
C GLU A 227 -7.78 -5.91 7.66
N GLY A 228 -8.02 -5.45 6.43
CA GLY A 228 -9.38 -5.16 5.94
C GLY A 228 -9.36 -4.53 4.56
N THR A 229 -10.53 -4.12 4.07
CA THR A 229 -10.63 -3.18 2.95
C THR A 229 -10.17 -1.79 3.41
N ALA A 230 -9.85 -0.90 2.48
CA ALA A 230 -9.50 0.49 2.83
C ALA A 230 -10.58 1.14 3.70
N GLU A 231 -11.86 0.93 3.36
CA GLU A 231 -12.99 1.47 4.13
C GLU A 231 -13.12 0.84 5.53
N GLU A 232 -12.89 -0.48 5.67
CA GLU A 232 -12.90 -1.15 6.97
C GLU A 232 -11.80 -0.60 7.86
N LEU A 233 -10.60 -0.40 7.32
CA LEU A 233 -9.46 0.15 8.06
C LEU A 233 -9.72 1.60 8.49
N LYS A 234 -10.24 2.45 7.61
CA LYS A 234 -10.61 3.84 7.92
C LYS A 234 -11.64 3.93 9.08
N ARG A 235 -12.52 2.94 9.22
CA ARG A 235 -13.50 2.87 10.33
C ARG A 235 -12.91 2.44 11.68
N LEU A 236 -11.70 1.87 11.70
CA LEU A 236 -11.04 1.49 12.96
C LEU A 236 -10.65 2.69 13.81
N ILE A 237 -10.53 3.86 13.20
CA ILE A 237 -10.11 5.08 13.86
C ILE A 237 -11.28 6.03 14.00
N PRO A 238 -11.71 6.34 15.22
CA PRO A 238 -12.61 7.45 15.46
C PRO A 238 -11.85 8.76 15.20
N GLY A 239 -12.30 9.57 14.27
CA GLY A 239 -11.58 10.80 13.96
C GLY A 239 -12.14 11.60 12.81
N GLY A 240 -13.21 11.14 12.17
CA GLY A 240 -13.98 11.98 11.27
C GLY A 240 -14.46 13.22 12.02
N HIS A 241 -14.25 14.39 11.45
CA HIS A 241 -14.71 15.62 12.03
C HIS A 241 -15.10 16.64 10.96
N VAL A 242 -16.02 17.48 11.32
CA VAL A 242 -16.34 18.68 10.55
C VAL A 242 -15.55 19.83 11.16
N ARG A 243 -14.75 20.50 10.35
CA ARG A 243 -14.04 21.72 10.73
C ARG A 243 -14.83 22.93 10.23
N LEU A 244 -15.13 23.83 11.14
CA LEU A 244 -15.73 25.14 10.86
C LEU A 244 -14.66 26.21 11.10
N ARG A 245 -14.47 27.12 10.13
CA ARG A 245 -13.56 28.26 10.27
C ARG A 245 -14.33 29.55 10.23
N PHE A 246 -13.93 30.48 11.07
CA PHE A 246 -14.54 31.79 11.22
C PHE A 246 -13.49 32.89 11.03
N SER A 247 -13.83 33.95 10.32
CA SER A 247 -13.02 35.17 10.23
C SER A 247 -13.38 36.17 11.31
N ASP A 248 -14.63 36.14 11.79
CA ASP A 248 -15.10 37.02 12.87
C ASP A 248 -14.98 36.35 14.24
N PRO A 249 -14.19 36.90 15.18
CA PRO A 249 -14.07 36.38 16.53
C PRO A 249 -15.41 36.40 17.33
N ALA A 250 -16.40 37.25 16.96
CA ALA A 250 -17.69 37.25 17.62
C ALA A 250 -18.55 36.07 17.16
N ALA A 251 -18.56 35.78 15.85
CA ALA A 251 -19.22 34.60 15.30
C ALA A 251 -18.62 33.30 15.87
N TYR A 252 -17.27 33.22 15.94
CA TYR A 252 -16.56 32.09 16.55
C TYR A 252 -17.01 31.88 18.03
N ARG A 253 -17.04 32.94 18.86
CA ARG A 253 -17.47 32.81 20.24
C ARG A 253 -18.92 32.33 20.36
N ASN A 254 -19.81 32.84 19.52
CA ASN A 254 -21.23 32.43 19.50
C ASN A 254 -21.34 30.94 19.14
N ALA A 255 -20.56 30.49 18.14
CA ALA A 255 -20.48 29.07 17.76
C ALA A 255 -19.95 28.19 18.91
N CYS A 256 -18.93 28.65 19.64
CA CYS A 256 -18.42 27.96 20.82
C CYS A 256 -19.45 27.79 21.95
N LEU A 257 -20.41 28.67 22.06
CA LEU A 257 -21.47 28.61 23.06
C LEU A 257 -22.65 27.72 22.63
N ALA A 258 -22.95 27.71 21.34
CA ALA A 258 -24.08 26.96 20.79
C ALA A 258 -23.77 25.48 20.54
N LEU A 259 -22.53 25.16 20.14
CA LEU A 259 -22.10 23.80 19.80
C LEU A 259 -21.53 23.14 21.06
N ARG A 260 -21.94 21.87 21.30
CA ARG A 260 -21.41 21.03 22.36
C ARG A 260 -20.38 20.05 21.80
N GLU A 261 -19.43 19.62 22.64
CA GLU A 261 -18.44 18.62 22.31
C GLU A 261 -17.55 18.99 21.09
N VAL A 262 -17.03 20.23 21.11
CA VAL A 262 -16.17 20.75 20.06
C VAL A 262 -14.72 20.87 20.55
N THR A 263 -13.78 20.49 19.69
CA THR A 263 -12.36 20.86 19.87
C THR A 263 -12.15 22.26 19.30
N ARG A 264 -11.50 23.12 20.05
CA ARG A 264 -11.32 24.56 19.75
C ARG A 264 -9.89 24.86 19.44
N ASP A 265 -9.69 25.69 18.42
CA ASP A 265 -8.43 26.36 18.14
C ASP A 265 -8.71 27.86 18.09
N ASP A 266 -8.42 28.54 19.20
CA ASP A 266 -8.72 29.95 19.39
C ASP A 266 -7.81 30.86 18.56
N GLU A 267 -6.59 30.40 18.18
CA GLU A 267 -5.67 31.17 17.35
C GLU A 267 -6.12 31.15 15.88
N ALA A 268 -6.54 29.98 15.39
CA ALA A 268 -7.00 29.81 14.01
C ALA A 268 -8.49 30.12 13.84
N LEU A 269 -9.24 30.43 14.92
CA LEU A 269 -10.70 30.61 14.97
C LEU A 269 -11.43 29.43 14.31
N THR A 270 -11.02 28.19 14.65
CA THR A 270 -11.62 26.97 14.10
C THR A 270 -12.25 26.10 15.18
N LEU A 271 -13.36 25.44 14.81
CA LEU A 271 -14.02 24.42 15.61
C LEU A 271 -13.97 23.09 14.88
N GLN A 272 -13.72 22.02 15.62
CA GLN A 272 -13.82 20.66 15.11
C GLN A 272 -14.92 19.93 15.87
N ILE A 273 -15.83 19.33 15.14
CA ILE A 273 -16.99 18.59 15.65
C ILE A 273 -16.83 17.15 15.19
N ALA A 274 -16.79 16.18 16.11
CA ALA A 274 -16.75 14.79 15.77
C ALA A 274 -17.92 14.40 14.86
N SER A 275 -17.66 13.74 13.74
CA SER A 275 -18.67 13.33 12.76
C SER A 275 -18.17 12.14 11.96
N ASP A 276 -19.07 11.22 11.65
CA ASP A 276 -18.80 10.09 10.73
C ASP A 276 -18.82 10.53 9.25
N GLY A 277 -19.11 11.82 8.99
CA GLY A 277 -19.23 12.38 7.64
C GLY A 277 -20.49 11.95 6.90
N SER A 278 -21.43 11.27 7.56
CA SER A 278 -22.66 10.85 6.93
C SER A 278 -23.55 12.04 6.55
N GLN A 279 -24.30 11.90 5.46
CA GLN A 279 -25.24 12.92 5.01
C GLN A 279 -26.25 13.32 6.12
N ARG A 280 -26.61 12.38 7.00
CA ARG A 280 -27.55 12.62 8.12
C ARG A 280 -26.92 13.53 9.16
N GLU A 281 -25.69 13.23 9.59
CA GLU A 281 -24.98 14.04 10.58
C GLU A 281 -24.66 15.43 10.04
N LEU A 282 -24.17 15.53 8.79
CA LEU A 282 -23.91 16.81 8.16
C LEU A 282 -25.17 17.69 8.07
N ARG A 283 -26.32 17.11 7.70
CA ARG A 283 -27.58 17.84 7.65
C ARG A 283 -28.00 18.31 9.04
N SER A 284 -27.91 17.43 10.04
CA SER A 284 -28.24 17.80 11.43
C SER A 284 -27.35 18.91 11.98
N LEU A 285 -26.05 18.89 11.60
CA LEU A 285 -25.10 19.95 11.96
C LEU A 285 -25.49 21.30 11.30
N LEU A 286 -25.76 21.28 9.98
CA LEU A 286 -26.15 22.48 9.24
C LEU A 286 -27.46 23.05 9.75
N ASP A 287 -28.47 22.22 10.00
CA ASP A 287 -29.74 22.64 10.57
C ASP A 287 -29.54 23.27 11.97
N GLY A 288 -28.61 22.73 12.77
CA GLY A 288 -28.25 23.28 14.07
C GLY A 288 -27.53 24.62 14.00
N LEU A 289 -26.64 24.82 13.02
CA LEU A 289 -25.97 26.08 12.76
C LEU A 289 -26.97 27.15 12.31
N ASP A 290 -27.85 26.80 11.38
CA ASP A 290 -28.89 27.69 10.88
C ASP A 290 -29.85 28.13 12.02
N ALA A 291 -30.29 27.18 12.85
CA ALA A 291 -31.18 27.47 14.00
C ALA A 291 -30.50 28.38 15.04
N ALA A 292 -29.20 28.32 15.17
CA ALA A 292 -28.41 29.16 16.08
C ALA A 292 -27.99 30.50 15.42
N GLY A 293 -28.29 30.73 14.14
CA GLY A 293 -27.87 31.91 13.39
C GLY A 293 -26.36 32.03 13.24
N ILE A 294 -25.66 30.87 13.13
CA ILE A 294 -24.22 30.79 13.03
C ILE A 294 -23.86 30.55 11.57
N GLU A 295 -23.09 31.45 11.00
CA GLU A 295 -22.52 31.32 9.67
C GLU A 295 -21.00 31.15 9.79
N ALA A 296 -20.48 30.03 9.28
CA ALA A 296 -19.05 29.75 9.18
C ALA A 296 -18.56 30.15 7.79
N ASP A 297 -17.39 30.76 7.70
CA ASP A 297 -16.79 31.12 6.38
C ASP A 297 -16.38 29.93 5.58
N GLU A 298 -15.99 28.83 6.26
CA GLU A 298 -15.59 27.60 5.61
C GLU A 298 -16.03 26.39 6.45
N LEU A 299 -16.59 25.39 5.78
CA LEU A 299 -16.92 24.10 6.35
C LEU A 299 -16.16 23.03 5.56
N THR A 300 -15.34 22.28 6.26
CA THR A 300 -14.58 21.15 5.68
C THR A 300 -14.94 19.87 6.42
N VAL A 301 -15.30 18.84 5.68
CA VAL A 301 -15.53 17.50 6.23
C VAL A 301 -14.24 16.72 6.12
N HIS A 302 -13.67 16.36 7.25
CA HIS A 302 -12.54 15.43 7.31
C HIS A 302 -13.05 14.04 7.62
N THR A 303 -12.87 13.12 6.69
CA THR A 303 -13.07 11.69 6.91
C THR A 303 -11.71 11.05 7.13
N PRO A 304 -11.57 10.12 8.09
CA PRO A 304 -10.30 9.44 8.31
C PRO A 304 -9.79 8.84 7.00
N ASP A 305 -8.52 9.05 6.73
CA ASP A 305 -7.83 8.43 5.61
C ASP A 305 -6.92 7.29 6.09
N LEU A 306 -6.22 6.63 5.16
CA LEU A 306 -5.29 5.58 5.53
C LEU A 306 -4.04 6.11 6.24
N ASP A 307 -3.70 7.40 6.07
CA ASP A 307 -2.61 8.06 6.79
C ASP A 307 -2.93 8.10 8.29
N ASP A 308 -4.16 8.48 8.65
CA ASP A 308 -4.62 8.48 10.05
C ASP A 308 -4.58 7.08 10.66
N VAL A 309 -5.04 6.06 9.89
CA VAL A 309 -4.98 4.64 10.30
C VAL A 309 -3.55 4.20 10.54
N PHE A 310 -2.67 4.52 9.61
CA PHE A 310 -1.27 4.13 9.67
C PHE A 310 -0.57 4.77 10.88
N PHE A 311 -0.75 6.07 11.11
CA PHE A 311 -0.19 6.77 12.25
C PHE A 311 -0.71 6.22 13.58
N ALA A 312 -2.00 5.91 13.69
CA ALA A 312 -2.55 5.35 14.92
C ALA A 312 -2.02 3.94 15.20
N LEU A 313 -1.83 3.10 14.17
CA LEU A 313 -1.35 1.73 14.32
C LEU A 313 0.17 1.63 14.47
N THR A 314 0.93 2.60 13.95
CA THR A 314 2.41 2.57 13.97
C THR A 314 3.03 3.61 14.91
N GLY A 315 2.32 4.68 15.25
CA GLY A 315 2.79 5.81 16.08
C GLY A 315 2.51 5.72 17.57
N GLY A 316 1.86 4.66 18.06
CA GLY A 316 1.43 4.51 19.44
C GLY A 316 2.54 4.19 20.48
N GLY A 317 3.83 4.26 20.13
CA GLY A 317 4.94 3.94 21.03
C GLY A 317 5.61 5.11 21.76
N ASP A 318 5.44 6.35 21.30
CA ASP A 318 6.21 7.45 21.91
C ASP A 318 5.56 8.84 21.70
N LYS A 319 4.49 9.17 22.43
CA LYS A 319 4.12 10.58 22.72
C LYS A 319 3.00 10.73 23.77
N ALA A 320 3.15 10.06 24.91
CA ALA A 320 2.59 10.60 26.14
C ALA A 320 3.75 11.21 26.95
N GLY A 321 4.01 12.50 26.76
CA GLY A 321 4.94 13.21 27.62
C GLY A 321 6.07 13.96 26.92
N ARG A 322 5.74 15.06 26.24
CA ARG A 322 6.60 16.25 26.20
C ARG A 322 5.79 17.45 25.75
N SER A 323 5.01 17.98 26.67
CA SER A 323 4.59 19.38 26.63
C SER A 323 5.83 20.25 26.82
N ASN A 324 6.11 21.04 25.85
CA ASN A 324 6.50 22.44 25.89
C ASN A 324 7.26 22.94 27.14
N THR A 325 8.51 23.29 26.96
CA THR A 325 9.09 24.58 27.46
C THR A 325 10.50 24.69 26.93
N SER A 326 10.75 25.67 26.13
CA SER A 326 11.71 26.76 26.35
C SER A 326 12.28 27.26 25.06
N ASN A 327 11.87 28.46 24.79
CA ASN A 327 12.56 29.45 23.97
C ASN A 327 13.93 29.76 24.60
N PRO A 328 15.04 29.81 23.89
CA PRO A 328 16.17 30.61 24.29
C PRO A 328 16.38 31.78 23.35
N SER A 329 16.19 32.92 23.93
CA SER A 329 16.73 34.21 23.57
C SER A 329 18.18 34.13 23.06
N ASN A 330 18.39 34.83 21.98
CA ASN A 330 19.64 35.30 21.41
C ASN A 330 20.42 36.20 22.43
N PRO A 331 21.73 36.16 22.46
CA PRO A 331 22.49 37.40 22.37
C PRO A 331 23.65 37.39 21.36
N SER A 332 23.57 38.41 20.61
CA SER A 332 24.58 39.21 19.88
C SER A 332 26.05 39.05 20.27
N ASN A 333 26.87 39.04 19.21
CA ASN A 333 28.07 39.83 19.00
C ASN A 333 29.30 39.65 19.91
N GLN A 334 30.39 39.22 19.33
CA GLN A 334 31.61 40.05 19.29
C GLN A 334 32.71 39.46 18.40
N THR A 335 33.06 40.25 17.45
CA THR A 335 34.32 40.36 16.70
C THR A 335 35.56 40.07 17.54
N LYS A 336 36.56 39.35 16.99
CA LYS A 336 37.96 39.82 16.95
C LYS A 336 38.81 39.02 15.96
N GLU A 337 39.41 39.76 15.08
CA GLU A 337 40.63 39.53 14.30
C GLU A 337 41.76 38.89 15.12
N THR A 338 42.62 38.07 14.55
CA THR A 338 44.00 38.39 14.14
C THR A 338 44.79 37.12 13.79
N SER A 339 45.42 37.18 12.63
CA SER A 339 46.79 36.77 12.24
C SER A 339 47.38 35.43 12.72
N ARG A 340 47.62 34.51 11.87
CA ARG A 340 48.94 34.25 11.18
C ARG A 340 48.80 33.16 10.12
#